data_cf4aa43369e804755057583b04d54f02
#
_entry.id   cf4aa43369e804755057583b04d54f02
#
_cell.length_a   1.000
_cell.length_b   1.000
_cell.length_c   1.000
_cell.angle_alpha   90.00
_cell.angle_beta   90.00
_cell.angle_gamma   90.00
#
_symmetry.space_group_name_H-M   'P 1'
#
loop_
_entity.id
_entity.type
_entity.pdbx_description
1 polymer ?
#
loop_
_entity_poly.entity_id
_entity_poly.type
_entity_poly.pdbx_seq_one_letter_code
_entity_poly.pdbx_strand_id
1 'polypeptide(L)'
;MMTELLGKSKEELREFCVALGEPAFRGAQIYHALYSERKFDVAQITNLPAALRARLSKEARITLPEVKQRFASTDGSVRYLFDLPPSEEKFVRPASVEAVFMPSEGRQTICASTQAGCAVDCHFCLTAQLGLIRNLTAGEILAQVLLPLEEHKAQLTPQTNIVLMGQGEPLLNFDPVMAAVRIMLDPDGLRISPKHVTLSTSGIVPGIERLAEEKVRPKLAISLNASNDEQRDALMPINKKYPLSMLMNACKEYPLRTWEHLTFEYVMLGGMNDSADDARRVVRLLAPLKSVKVNLIPWNPGELPYRDSSPERIEEFRQILVDRGVPASVRYSRGRDVMAACGQLALLQIDGAPLSVVGRPTESVRRFS
;
A
#
# COMPACT_ATOMS: atom_id res chain seq x y z
N MET A 1 -12.23 22.67 -18.71
CA MET A 1 -11.32 21.66 -18.11
C MET A 1 -12.07 20.33 -18.12
N MET A 2 -11.45 19.23 -18.59
CA MET A 2 -12.12 17.92 -18.61
C MET A 2 -12.18 17.34 -17.19
N THR A 3 -13.32 16.78 -16.81
CA THR A 3 -13.50 16.16 -15.48
C THR A 3 -12.85 14.79 -15.44
N GLU A 4 -11.96 14.56 -14.47
CA GLU A 4 -11.41 13.21 -14.22
C GLU A 4 -12.49 12.32 -13.57
N LEU A 5 -12.74 11.15 -14.16
CA LEU A 5 -13.75 10.20 -13.65
C LEU A 5 -13.16 9.15 -12.73
N LEU A 6 -11.91 8.73 -12.96
CA LEU A 6 -11.26 7.72 -12.14
C LEU A 6 -10.93 8.28 -10.75
N GLY A 7 -11.28 7.55 -9.71
CA GLY A 7 -11.12 7.99 -8.32
C GLY A 7 -12.36 8.65 -7.73
N LYS A 8 -13.36 8.98 -8.55
CA LYS A 8 -14.62 9.55 -8.06
C LYS A 8 -15.51 8.48 -7.44
N SER A 9 -16.13 8.88 -6.33
CA SER A 9 -17.20 8.12 -5.68
C SER A 9 -18.46 8.06 -6.53
N LYS A 10 -19.37 7.18 -6.18
CA LYS A 10 -20.66 7.03 -6.85
C LYS A 10 -21.51 8.30 -6.74
N GLU A 11 -21.45 8.99 -5.61
CA GLU A 11 -22.12 10.26 -5.39
C GLU A 11 -21.55 11.37 -6.27
N GLU A 12 -20.23 11.54 -6.30
CA GLU A 12 -19.59 12.53 -7.16
C GLU A 12 -19.89 12.32 -8.65
N LEU A 13 -19.99 11.05 -9.11
CA LEU A 13 -20.39 10.75 -10.48
C LEU A 13 -21.87 11.02 -10.75
N ARG A 14 -22.75 10.84 -9.75
CA ARG A 14 -24.16 11.23 -9.83
C ARG A 14 -24.32 12.72 -9.96
N GLU A 15 -23.63 13.50 -9.10
CA GLU A 15 -23.62 14.95 -9.14
C GLU A 15 -23.07 15.47 -10.48
N PHE A 16 -21.99 14.86 -10.96
CA PHE A 16 -21.45 15.18 -12.27
C PHE A 16 -22.48 14.98 -13.39
N CYS A 17 -23.20 13.87 -13.43
CA CYS A 17 -24.25 13.62 -14.42
C CYS A 17 -25.39 14.63 -14.30
N VAL A 18 -25.83 14.97 -13.09
CA VAL A 18 -26.86 16.00 -12.87
C VAL A 18 -26.40 17.36 -13.39
N ALA A 19 -25.15 17.75 -13.14
CA ALA A 19 -24.56 18.98 -13.67
C ALA A 19 -24.53 19.01 -15.23
N LEU A 20 -24.47 17.84 -15.86
CA LEU A 20 -24.62 17.69 -17.31
C LEU A 20 -26.10 17.70 -17.80
N GLY A 21 -27.09 17.86 -16.91
CA GLY A 21 -28.51 17.74 -17.25
C GLY A 21 -28.99 16.30 -17.45
N GLU A 22 -28.23 15.31 -17.03
CA GLU A 22 -28.54 13.90 -17.14
C GLU A 22 -29.11 13.37 -15.82
N PRO A 23 -29.95 12.33 -15.84
CA PRO A 23 -30.43 11.70 -14.62
C PRO A 23 -29.31 11.16 -13.74
N ALA A 24 -29.39 11.32 -12.41
CA ALA A 24 -28.37 10.91 -11.44
C ALA A 24 -27.96 9.43 -11.56
N PHE A 25 -28.89 8.54 -11.94
CA PHE A 25 -28.57 7.12 -12.10
C PHE A 25 -27.52 6.82 -13.19
N ARG A 26 -27.29 7.76 -14.13
CA ARG A 26 -26.20 7.65 -15.12
C ARG A 26 -24.84 7.66 -14.45
N GLY A 27 -24.68 8.42 -13.36
CA GLY A 27 -23.45 8.38 -12.54
C GLY A 27 -23.20 7.00 -11.94
N ALA A 28 -24.26 6.32 -11.48
CA ALA A 28 -24.12 4.93 -10.99
C ALA A 28 -23.75 3.94 -12.12
N GLN A 29 -24.23 4.15 -13.36
CA GLN A 29 -23.81 3.34 -14.50
C GLN A 29 -22.33 3.54 -14.84
N ILE A 30 -21.85 4.80 -14.82
CA ILE A 30 -20.42 5.11 -15.03
C ILE A 30 -19.58 4.47 -13.93
N TYR A 31 -19.99 4.61 -12.67
CA TYR A 31 -19.31 4.02 -11.52
C TYR A 31 -19.13 2.50 -11.65
N HIS A 32 -20.23 1.81 -11.96
CA HIS A 32 -20.21 0.36 -12.17
C HIS A 32 -19.33 -0.05 -13.35
N ALA A 33 -19.40 0.68 -14.46
CA ALA A 33 -18.56 0.43 -15.63
C ALA A 33 -17.07 0.58 -15.32
N LEU A 34 -16.68 1.63 -14.59
CA LEU A 34 -15.29 1.88 -14.23
C LEU A 34 -14.72 0.81 -13.29
N TYR A 35 -15.44 0.52 -12.19
CA TYR A 35 -14.85 -0.24 -11.09
C TYR A 35 -15.24 -1.73 -11.11
N SER A 36 -16.46 -2.06 -11.47
CA SER A 36 -16.93 -3.45 -11.52
C SER A 36 -16.59 -4.12 -12.84
N GLU A 37 -16.83 -3.43 -13.97
CA GLU A 37 -16.58 -3.95 -15.31
C GLU A 37 -15.19 -3.62 -15.86
N ARG A 38 -14.45 -2.72 -15.19
CA ARG A 38 -13.11 -2.24 -15.59
C ARG A 38 -13.05 -1.71 -17.01
N LYS A 39 -14.04 -0.91 -17.41
CA LYS A 39 -14.10 -0.21 -18.69
C LYS A 39 -13.44 1.14 -18.56
N PHE A 40 -12.32 1.32 -19.23
CA PHE A 40 -11.49 2.53 -19.15
C PHE A 40 -11.64 3.45 -20.36
N ASP A 41 -12.57 3.15 -21.25
CA ASP A 41 -12.99 4.01 -22.36
C ASP A 41 -14.50 4.24 -22.27
N VAL A 42 -14.90 5.52 -22.27
CA VAL A 42 -16.31 5.92 -22.25
C VAL A 42 -17.09 5.29 -23.41
N ALA A 43 -16.47 5.09 -24.57
CA ALA A 43 -17.08 4.46 -25.72
C ALA A 43 -17.54 3.01 -25.43
N GLN A 44 -16.87 2.31 -24.53
CA GLN A 44 -17.19 0.94 -24.11
C GLN A 44 -18.35 0.85 -23.12
N ILE A 45 -18.82 1.97 -22.56
CA ILE A 45 -19.94 2.00 -21.60
C ILE A 45 -21.27 1.99 -22.38
N THR A 46 -21.58 0.87 -22.99
CA THR A 46 -22.67 0.73 -23.98
C THR A 46 -24.08 0.87 -23.39
N ASN A 47 -24.24 0.77 -22.08
CA ASN A 47 -25.50 1.01 -21.37
C ASN A 47 -25.81 2.51 -21.18
N LEU A 48 -24.90 3.42 -21.58
CA LEU A 48 -25.18 4.85 -21.69
C LEU A 48 -25.69 5.19 -23.11
N PRO A 49 -26.59 6.19 -23.25
CA PRO A 49 -27.01 6.70 -24.55
C PRO A 49 -25.82 7.16 -25.40
N ALA A 50 -25.89 6.98 -26.71
CA ALA A 50 -24.82 7.37 -27.62
C ALA A 50 -24.49 8.87 -27.52
N ALA A 51 -25.52 9.73 -27.40
CA ALA A 51 -25.34 11.17 -27.23
C ALA A 51 -24.56 11.52 -25.95
N LEU A 52 -24.87 10.82 -24.83
CA LEU A 52 -24.16 11.02 -23.58
C LEU A 52 -22.70 10.55 -23.69
N ARG A 53 -22.43 9.40 -24.31
CA ARG A 53 -21.04 8.95 -24.55
C ARG A 53 -20.23 9.95 -25.36
N ALA A 54 -20.81 10.46 -26.44
CA ALA A 54 -20.18 11.48 -27.29
C ALA A 54 -19.90 12.80 -26.53
N ARG A 55 -20.77 13.15 -25.57
CA ARG A 55 -20.57 14.31 -24.70
C ARG A 55 -19.50 14.05 -23.66
N LEU A 56 -19.54 12.91 -22.97
CA LEU A 56 -18.53 12.52 -21.98
C LEU A 56 -17.13 12.46 -22.59
N SER A 57 -16.97 12.01 -23.83
CA SER A 57 -15.66 12.02 -24.53
C SER A 57 -15.06 13.42 -24.73
N LYS A 58 -15.86 14.48 -24.59
CA LYS A 58 -15.41 15.88 -24.72
C LYS A 58 -15.26 16.57 -23.36
N GLU A 59 -16.06 16.19 -22.37
CA GLU A 59 -16.17 16.89 -21.08
C GLU A 59 -15.52 16.12 -19.92
N ALA A 60 -15.22 14.84 -20.11
CA ALA A 60 -14.64 13.98 -19.10
C ALA A 60 -13.47 13.16 -19.65
N ARG A 61 -12.65 12.63 -18.74
CA ARG A 61 -11.54 11.73 -19.06
C ARG A 61 -11.42 10.64 -18.01
N ILE A 62 -10.81 9.53 -18.40
CA ILE A 62 -10.38 8.44 -17.52
C ILE A 62 -8.87 8.33 -17.72
N THR A 63 -8.12 8.90 -16.79
CA THR A 63 -6.67 8.96 -16.90
C THR A 63 -6.03 7.79 -16.16
N LEU A 64 -5.42 6.89 -16.91
CA LEU A 64 -4.66 5.77 -16.38
C LEU A 64 -3.16 6.08 -16.42
N PRO A 65 -2.37 5.61 -15.44
CA PRO A 65 -0.93 5.63 -15.56
C PRO A 65 -0.49 4.68 -16.70
N GLU A 66 0.62 5.04 -17.35
CA GLU A 66 1.23 4.18 -18.34
C GLU A 66 1.97 3.02 -17.67
N VAL A 67 1.73 1.79 -18.12
CA VAL A 67 2.51 0.63 -17.71
C VAL A 67 3.81 0.63 -18.48
N LYS A 68 4.82 1.27 -17.92
CA LYS A 68 6.13 1.41 -18.56
C LYS A 68 6.88 0.09 -18.66
N GLN A 69 6.83 -0.73 -17.61
CA GLN A 69 7.53 -2.00 -17.56
C GLN A 69 6.85 -3.01 -16.65
N ARG A 70 7.03 -4.29 -16.98
CA ARG A 70 6.61 -5.44 -16.19
C ARG A 70 7.82 -6.33 -15.94
N PHE A 71 8.02 -6.72 -14.69
CA PHE A 71 9.09 -7.61 -14.29
C PHE A 71 8.45 -8.89 -13.72
N ALA A 72 8.50 -9.96 -14.51
CA ALA A 72 7.93 -11.24 -14.12
C ALA A 72 8.92 -12.03 -13.26
N SER A 73 8.49 -12.44 -12.08
CA SER A 73 9.23 -13.30 -11.15
C SER A 73 9.03 -14.77 -11.49
N THR A 74 10.00 -15.58 -11.11
CA THR A 74 9.93 -17.05 -11.20
C THR A 74 8.81 -17.66 -10.35
N ASP A 75 8.36 -16.95 -9.31
CA ASP A 75 7.25 -17.37 -8.46
C ASP A 75 5.85 -16.95 -9.01
N GLY A 76 5.81 -16.40 -10.22
CA GLY A 76 4.61 -15.92 -10.89
C GLY A 76 4.17 -14.51 -10.47
N SER A 77 4.86 -13.86 -9.55
CA SER A 77 4.60 -12.46 -9.22
C SER A 77 5.01 -11.54 -10.36
N VAL A 78 4.30 -10.42 -10.53
CA VAL A 78 4.64 -9.41 -11.53
C VAL A 78 4.77 -8.06 -10.84
N ARG A 79 5.95 -7.46 -10.91
CA ARG A 79 6.18 -6.07 -10.51
C ARG A 79 5.89 -5.16 -11.71
N TYR A 80 4.99 -4.24 -11.52
CA TYR A 80 4.63 -3.19 -12.48
C TYR A 80 5.35 -1.90 -12.14
N LEU A 81 5.92 -1.27 -13.14
CA LEU A 81 6.38 0.12 -13.09
C LEU A 81 5.37 0.97 -13.87
N PHE A 82 4.76 1.91 -13.18
CA PHE A 82 3.80 2.85 -13.75
C PHE A 82 4.39 4.24 -13.82
N ASP A 83 4.36 4.86 -15.01
CA ASP A 83 4.59 6.29 -15.15
C ASP A 83 3.26 7.01 -14.91
N LEU A 84 3.26 7.90 -13.92
CA LEU A 84 2.07 8.63 -13.52
C LEU A 84 1.81 9.80 -14.48
N PRO A 85 0.54 10.12 -14.76
CA PRO A 85 0.20 11.26 -15.58
C PRO A 85 0.77 12.56 -14.97
N PRO A 86 1.07 13.57 -15.80
CA PRO A 86 1.48 14.86 -15.31
C PRO A 86 0.44 15.42 -14.33
N SER A 87 0.89 15.98 -13.22
CA SER A 87 0.00 16.69 -12.31
C SER A 87 -0.43 18.02 -12.93
N GLU A 88 -1.67 18.41 -12.70
CA GLU A 88 -2.15 19.75 -13.09
C GLU A 88 -1.57 20.86 -12.21
N GLU A 89 -0.99 20.51 -11.07
CA GLU A 89 -0.28 21.44 -10.20
C GLU A 89 1.05 21.86 -10.85
N LYS A 90 1.25 23.16 -10.96
CA LYS A 90 2.50 23.73 -11.48
C LYS A 90 3.66 23.28 -10.57
N PHE A 91 4.76 22.85 -11.17
CA PHE A 91 5.99 22.38 -10.51
C PHE A 91 5.97 20.98 -9.89
N VAL A 92 4.97 20.14 -10.13
CA VAL A 92 5.04 18.73 -9.72
C VAL A 92 5.91 17.96 -10.72
N ARG A 93 6.91 17.27 -10.17
CA ARG A 93 7.85 16.45 -10.95
C ARG A 93 7.15 15.25 -11.57
N PRO A 94 7.56 14.82 -12.79
CA PRO A 94 7.19 13.49 -13.28
C PRO A 94 7.49 12.44 -12.21
N ALA A 95 6.58 11.51 -12.03
CA ALA A 95 6.70 10.50 -10.99
C ALA A 95 6.32 9.14 -11.55
N SER A 96 7.02 8.12 -11.09
CA SER A 96 6.69 6.73 -11.33
C SER A 96 6.42 6.03 -10.01
N VAL A 97 5.60 5.00 -10.03
CA VAL A 97 5.33 4.16 -8.87
C VAL A 97 5.32 2.69 -9.25
N GLU A 98 5.45 1.84 -8.26
CA GLU A 98 5.45 0.41 -8.46
C GLU A 98 4.30 -0.24 -7.72
N ALA A 99 3.73 -1.28 -8.34
CA ALA A 99 2.77 -2.18 -7.71
C ALA A 99 3.16 -3.63 -8.00
N VAL A 100 2.68 -4.55 -7.20
CA VAL A 100 3.01 -5.98 -7.37
C VAL A 100 1.73 -6.79 -7.39
N PHE A 101 1.56 -7.57 -8.46
CA PHE A 101 0.55 -8.63 -8.56
C PHE A 101 1.18 -9.96 -8.12
N MET A 102 0.57 -10.64 -7.18
CA MET A 102 1.06 -11.88 -6.59
C MET A 102 -0.03 -12.95 -6.65
N PRO A 103 -0.01 -13.83 -7.67
CA PRO A 103 -0.93 -14.96 -7.74
C PRO A 103 -0.55 -16.01 -6.69
N SER A 104 -1.54 -16.69 -6.14
CA SER A 104 -1.36 -17.81 -5.22
C SER A 104 -2.53 -18.79 -5.40
N GLU A 105 -2.42 -19.98 -4.85
CA GLU A 105 -3.51 -20.94 -4.88
C GLU A 105 -4.76 -20.35 -4.21
N GLY A 106 -5.88 -20.33 -4.94
CA GLY A 106 -7.17 -19.82 -4.48
C GLY A 106 -7.29 -18.30 -4.28
N ARG A 107 -6.22 -17.53 -4.45
CA ARG A 107 -6.24 -16.06 -4.28
C ARG A 107 -5.17 -15.35 -5.09
N GLN A 108 -5.38 -14.07 -5.35
CA GLN A 108 -4.34 -13.13 -5.76
C GLN A 108 -4.21 -12.00 -4.74
N THR A 109 -3.02 -11.45 -4.62
CA THR A 109 -2.76 -10.26 -3.78
C THR A 109 -2.17 -9.15 -4.64
N ILE A 110 -2.67 -7.93 -4.49
CA ILE A 110 -2.10 -6.75 -5.12
C ILE A 110 -1.53 -5.85 -4.02
N CYS A 111 -0.23 -5.55 -4.15
CA CYS A 111 0.45 -4.57 -3.31
C CYS A 111 0.48 -3.25 -4.08
N ALA A 112 -0.21 -2.24 -3.55
CA ALA A 112 -0.32 -0.93 -4.17
C ALA A 112 0.42 0.15 -3.37
N SER A 113 0.98 1.12 -4.07
CA SER A 113 1.63 2.31 -3.55
C SER A 113 0.62 3.42 -3.29
N THR A 114 0.93 4.29 -2.33
CA THR A 114 0.07 5.41 -1.93
C THR A 114 0.73 6.78 -2.11
N GLN A 115 2.04 6.79 -2.29
CA GLN A 115 2.83 7.96 -2.61
C GLN A 115 3.87 7.58 -3.67
N ALA A 116 4.34 8.53 -4.45
CA ALA A 116 5.57 8.39 -5.21
C ALA A 116 6.75 8.73 -4.25
N GLY A 117 7.58 7.73 -3.94
CA GLY A 117 8.53 7.79 -2.84
C GLY A 117 7.84 7.69 -1.46
N CYS A 118 8.51 8.12 -0.40
CA CYS A 118 7.98 8.07 0.96
C CYS A 118 8.55 9.20 1.83
N ALA A 119 7.69 9.77 2.71
CA ALA A 119 8.10 10.81 3.64
C ALA A 119 8.69 10.27 4.95
N VAL A 120 8.59 8.95 5.21
CA VAL A 120 8.90 8.33 6.50
C VAL A 120 10.28 7.76 6.47
N ASP A 121 11.27 8.19 6.25
CA ASP A 121 12.70 7.80 6.26
C ASP A 121 13.03 6.52 7.08
N CYS A 122 12.39 5.38 6.76
CA CYS A 122 12.74 4.09 7.36
C CYS A 122 14.07 3.61 6.78
N HIS A 123 15.12 3.47 7.60
CA HIS A 123 16.48 3.23 7.14
C HIS A 123 16.70 1.88 6.44
N PHE A 124 15.86 0.89 6.70
CA PHE A 124 15.91 -0.44 6.07
C PHE A 124 15.07 -0.56 4.79
N CYS A 125 14.47 0.55 4.29
CA CYS A 125 13.56 0.57 3.16
C CYS A 125 14.15 1.38 1.99
N LEU A 126 14.28 0.76 0.82
CA LEU A 126 14.81 1.44 -0.36
C LEU A 126 13.91 2.58 -0.85
N THR A 127 12.59 2.48 -0.66
CA THR A 127 11.66 3.57 -1.01
C THR A 127 11.99 4.88 -0.27
N ALA A 128 12.51 4.79 0.95
CA ALA A 128 12.90 5.96 1.74
C ALA A 128 14.03 6.76 1.08
N GLN A 129 14.91 6.09 0.32
CA GLN A 129 16.00 6.75 -0.40
C GLN A 129 15.50 7.72 -1.49
N LEU A 130 14.28 7.51 -2.00
CA LEU A 130 13.67 8.39 -2.99
C LEU A 130 13.20 9.72 -2.37
N GLY A 131 12.95 9.73 -1.05
CA GLY A 131 12.19 10.80 -0.39
C GLY A 131 10.77 10.89 -0.93
N LEU A 132 9.99 11.85 -0.46
CA LEU A 132 8.64 12.10 -0.98
C LEU A 132 8.73 12.92 -2.27
N ILE A 133 8.18 12.42 -3.36
CA ILE A 133 8.00 13.13 -4.62
C ILE A 133 6.62 13.80 -4.63
N ARG A 134 5.55 13.00 -4.48
CA ARG A 134 4.17 13.48 -4.30
C ARG A 134 3.23 12.43 -3.75
N ASN A 135 2.08 12.88 -3.27
CA ASN A 135 0.95 12.01 -2.96
C ASN A 135 0.29 11.49 -4.24
N LEU A 136 -0.29 10.30 -4.16
CA LEU A 136 -1.12 9.75 -5.23
C LEU A 136 -2.59 10.15 -5.04
N THR A 137 -3.28 10.38 -6.15
CA THR A 137 -4.73 10.54 -6.16
C THR A 137 -5.43 9.20 -5.93
N ALA A 138 -6.72 9.23 -5.56
CA ALA A 138 -7.52 8.02 -5.44
C ALA A 138 -7.56 7.20 -6.75
N GLY A 139 -7.64 7.91 -7.90
CA GLY A 139 -7.61 7.27 -9.22
C GLY A 139 -6.30 6.55 -9.50
N GLU A 140 -5.16 7.15 -9.17
CA GLU A 140 -3.84 6.54 -9.35
C GLU A 140 -3.61 5.33 -8.43
N ILE A 141 -4.15 5.37 -7.21
CA ILE A 141 -4.13 4.21 -6.29
C ILE A 141 -5.00 3.07 -6.86
N LEU A 142 -6.21 3.39 -7.32
CA LEU A 142 -7.13 2.41 -7.91
C LEU A 142 -6.60 1.81 -9.20
N ALA A 143 -5.95 2.61 -10.06
CA ALA A 143 -5.39 2.13 -11.31
C ALA A 143 -4.35 1.01 -11.11
N GLN A 144 -3.55 1.09 -10.05
CA GLN A 144 -2.59 0.04 -9.68
C GLN A 144 -3.26 -1.29 -9.30
N VAL A 145 -4.53 -1.26 -8.95
CA VAL A 145 -5.34 -2.45 -8.67
C VAL A 145 -6.08 -2.90 -9.92
N LEU A 146 -6.74 -1.97 -10.60
CA LEU A 146 -7.62 -2.25 -11.73
C LEU A 146 -6.86 -2.78 -12.96
N LEU A 147 -5.70 -2.20 -13.28
CA LEU A 147 -4.91 -2.60 -14.45
C LEU A 147 -4.38 -4.03 -14.35
N PRO A 148 -3.74 -4.47 -13.24
CA PRO A 148 -3.35 -5.87 -13.07
C PRO A 148 -4.54 -6.83 -13.05
N LEU A 149 -5.68 -6.44 -12.44
CA LEU A 149 -6.89 -7.27 -12.44
C LEU A 149 -7.46 -7.44 -13.86
N GLU A 150 -7.40 -6.43 -14.69
CA GLU A 150 -7.86 -6.55 -16.08
C GLU A 150 -6.87 -7.36 -16.94
N GLU A 151 -5.58 -7.14 -16.76
CA GLU A 151 -4.54 -7.86 -17.49
C GLU A 151 -4.58 -9.37 -17.20
N HIS A 152 -4.77 -9.74 -15.94
CA HIS A 152 -4.80 -11.14 -15.50
C HIS A 152 -6.21 -11.73 -15.41
N LYS A 153 -7.24 -11.10 -15.99
CA LYS A 153 -8.67 -11.48 -15.80
C LYS A 153 -8.99 -12.94 -16.07
N ALA A 154 -8.28 -13.57 -17.02
CA ALA A 154 -8.46 -14.99 -17.35
C ALA A 154 -7.90 -15.95 -16.28
N GLN A 155 -7.07 -15.48 -15.36
CA GLN A 155 -6.37 -16.27 -14.35
C GLN A 155 -6.83 -15.92 -12.92
N LEU A 156 -7.74 -14.94 -12.77
CA LEU A 156 -8.19 -14.51 -11.45
C LEU A 156 -8.93 -15.63 -10.72
N THR A 157 -8.58 -15.79 -9.47
CA THR A 157 -9.30 -16.63 -8.52
C THR A 157 -10.39 -15.81 -7.81
N PRO A 158 -11.36 -16.45 -7.14
CA PRO A 158 -12.46 -15.73 -6.50
C PRO A 158 -12.04 -14.73 -5.43
N GLN A 159 -10.86 -14.91 -4.82
CA GLN A 159 -10.42 -14.05 -3.72
C GLN A 159 -9.31 -13.09 -4.16
N THR A 160 -9.58 -11.79 -4.09
CA THR A 160 -8.58 -10.73 -4.25
C THR A 160 -8.26 -10.11 -2.89
N ASN A 161 -6.96 -10.05 -2.55
CA ASN A 161 -6.47 -9.27 -1.43
C ASN A 161 -5.78 -8.00 -1.95
N ILE A 162 -5.98 -6.89 -1.26
CA ILE A 162 -5.25 -5.64 -1.53
C ILE A 162 -4.48 -5.26 -0.27
N VAL A 163 -3.20 -4.96 -0.45
CA VAL A 163 -2.35 -4.46 0.62
C VAL A 163 -1.77 -3.11 0.21
N LEU A 164 -2.02 -2.08 0.98
CA LEU A 164 -1.41 -0.76 0.82
C LEU A 164 -0.08 -0.77 1.59
N MET A 165 0.89 -1.46 0.98
CA MET A 165 2.22 -1.76 1.55
C MET A 165 3.33 -1.53 0.52
N GLY A 166 3.01 -0.86 -0.59
CA GLY A 166 3.97 -0.43 -1.61
C GLY A 166 4.74 0.82 -1.17
N GLN A 167 5.00 1.70 -2.11
CA GLN A 167 5.68 2.96 -1.82
C GLN A 167 4.75 3.92 -1.06
N GLY A 168 5.31 4.62 -0.06
CA GLY A 168 4.64 5.68 0.68
C GLY A 168 4.05 5.24 2.03
N GLU A 169 3.68 6.26 2.82
CA GLU A 169 2.95 6.12 4.07
C GLU A 169 1.48 6.48 3.83
N PRO A 170 0.56 5.49 3.88
CA PRO A 170 -0.84 5.74 3.55
C PRO A 170 -1.51 6.80 4.42
N LEU A 171 -1.18 6.88 5.71
CA LEU A 171 -1.80 7.83 6.63
C LEU A 171 -1.30 9.28 6.46
N LEU A 172 -0.23 9.49 5.70
CA LEU A 172 0.20 10.84 5.25
C LEU A 172 -0.49 11.26 3.94
N ASN A 173 -1.20 10.34 3.28
CA ASN A 173 -2.05 10.60 2.12
C ASN A 173 -3.50 10.17 2.39
N PHE A 174 -4.01 10.49 3.57
CA PHE A 174 -5.22 9.91 4.16
C PHE A 174 -6.47 10.00 3.26
N ASP A 175 -6.84 11.20 2.79
CA ASP A 175 -8.10 11.40 2.08
C ASP A 175 -8.16 10.67 0.73
N PRO A 176 -7.14 10.74 -0.15
CA PRO A 176 -7.09 9.97 -1.38
C PRO A 176 -7.06 8.45 -1.13
N VAL A 177 -6.32 8.00 -0.12
CA VAL A 177 -6.26 6.59 0.27
C VAL A 177 -7.63 6.10 0.72
N MET A 178 -8.32 6.83 1.57
CA MET A 178 -9.65 6.44 2.04
C MET A 178 -10.71 6.52 0.95
N ALA A 179 -10.61 7.46 0.02
CA ALA A 179 -11.47 7.49 -1.16
C ALA A 179 -11.30 6.22 -2.01
N ALA A 180 -10.06 5.81 -2.28
CA ALA A 180 -9.77 4.57 -2.99
C ALA A 180 -10.27 3.33 -2.22
N VAL A 181 -10.03 3.27 -0.90
CA VAL A 181 -10.48 2.16 -0.05
C VAL A 181 -12.01 2.04 -0.05
N ARG A 182 -12.75 3.14 0.03
CA ARG A 182 -14.22 3.10 -0.02
C ARG A 182 -14.71 2.49 -1.34
N ILE A 183 -14.09 2.82 -2.47
CA ILE A 183 -14.40 2.23 -3.78
C ILE A 183 -14.02 0.74 -3.84
N MET A 184 -12.88 0.35 -3.27
CA MET A 184 -12.47 -1.06 -3.17
C MET A 184 -13.48 -1.89 -2.38
N LEU A 185 -14.05 -1.33 -1.32
CA LEU A 185 -14.98 -2.01 -0.41
C LEU A 185 -16.46 -1.89 -0.83
N ASP A 186 -16.79 -0.97 -1.75
CA ASP A 186 -18.18 -0.73 -2.18
C ASP A 186 -18.74 -1.96 -2.92
N PRO A 187 -19.95 -2.45 -2.55
CA PRO A 187 -20.63 -3.54 -3.25
C PRO A 187 -20.89 -3.26 -4.74
N ASP A 188 -21.04 -2.00 -5.15
CA ASP A 188 -21.22 -1.60 -6.55
C ASP A 188 -19.87 -1.24 -7.23
N GLY A 189 -18.79 -1.19 -6.45
CA GLY A 189 -17.42 -0.96 -6.91
C GLY A 189 -16.63 -2.25 -7.15
N LEU A 190 -15.44 -2.39 -6.50
CA LEU A 190 -14.62 -3.60 -6.64
C LEU A 190 -15.16 -4.79 -5.81
N ARG A 191 -16.07 -4.59 -4.88
CA ARG A 191 -16.71 -5.62 -4.03
C ARG A 191 -15.74 -6.42 -3.17
N ILE A 192 -14.60 -5.84 -2.80
CA ILE A 192 -13.63 -6.55 -1.98
C ILE A 192 -14.04 -6.49 -0.52
N SER A 193 -14.08 -7.64 0.15
CA SER A 193 -14.42 -7.67 1.57
C SER A 193 -13.40 -6.89 2.41
N PRO A 194 -13.82 -6.18 3.47
CA PRO A 194 -12.90 -5.54 4.42
C PRO A 194 -11.85 -6.50 5.02
N LYS A 195 -12.14 -7.80 5.04
CA LYS A 195 -11.18 -8.84 5.47
C LYS A 195 -9.98 -8.97 4.53
N HIS A 196 -10.11 -8.47 3.30
CA HIS A 196 -9.13 -8.65 2.24
C HIS A 196 -8.44 -7.35 1.83
N VAL A 197 -8.73 -6.23 2.48
CA VAL A 197 -7.99 -4.97 2.31
C VAL A 197 -7.22 -4.65 3.58
N THR A 198 -5.91 -4.41 3.46
CA THR A 198 -5.05 -4.08 4.60
C THR A 198 -4.28 -2.79 4.29
N LEU A 199 -4.34 -1.84 5.21
CA LEU A 199 -3.51 -0.65 5.22
C LEU A 199 -2.40 -0.86 6.24
N SER A 200 -1.15 -0.64 5.82
CA SER A 200 0.00 -0.65 6.72
C SER A 200 0.47 0.77 6.99
N THR A 201 0.87 1.04 8.22
CA THR A 201 1.43 2.34 8.63
C THR A 201 2.69 2.16 9.46
N SER A 202 3.60 3.10 9.31
CA SER A 202 4.78 3.26 10.18
C SER A 202 4.43 3.74 11.59
N GLY A 203 3.16 4.08 11.85
CA GLY A 203 2.71 4.54 13.16
C GLY A 203 2.44 6.04 13.22
N ILE A 204 1.81 6.59 12.20
CA ILE A 204 1.31 7.98 12.22
C ILE A 204 0.10 8.06 13.14
N VAL A 205 0.33 8.34 14.42
CA VAL A 205 -0.69 8.28 15.48
C VAL A 205 -1.94 9.07 15.14
N PRO A 206 -1.91 10.36 14.72
CA PRO A 206 -3.13 11.07 14.35
C PRO A 206 -3.88 10.43 13.18
N GLY A 207 -3.16 9.79 12.26
CA GLY A 207 -3.78 9.05 11.14
C GLY A 207 -4.47 7.77 11.61
N ILE A 208 -3.91 7.07 12.61
CA ILE A 208 -4.54 5.88 13.23
C ILE A 208 -5.82 6.29 13.95
N GLU A 209 -5.78 7.37 14.73
CA GLU A 209 -6.95 7.91 15.43
C GLU A 209 -8.05 8.30 14.44
N ARG A 210 -7.70 9.02 13.37
CA ARG A 210 -8.65 9.37 12.31
C ARG A 210 -9.23 8.13 11.60
N LEU A 211 -8.41 7.10 11.35
CA LEU A 211 -8.85 5.85 10.74
C LEU A 211 -9.83 5.09 11.67
N ALA A 212 -9.67 5.21 12.98
CA ALA A 212 -10.56 4.61 13.97
C ALA A 212 -11.99 5.16 13.89
N GLU A 213 -12.17 6.41 13.44
CA GLU A 213 -13.47 7.06 13.28
C GLU A 213 -14.19 6.66 11.98
N GLU A 214 -13.47 6.07 11.02
CA GLU A 214 -14.01 5.68 9.72
C GLU A 214 -14.96 4.49 9.83
N LYS A 215 -16.20 4.66 9.35
CA LYS A 215 -17.21 3.58 9.31
C LYS A 215 -16.82 2.45 8.33
N VAL A 216 -16.27 2.85 7.19
CA VAL A 216 -15.79 1.94 6.13
C VAL A 216 -14.27 2.02 6.09
N ARG A 217 -13.61 1.00 6.60
CA ARG A 217 -12.15 1.00 6.72
C ARG A 217 -11.53 -0.38 6.44
N PRO A 218 -10.26 -0.41 5.99
CA PRO A 218 -9.50 -1.64 5.80
C PRO A 218 -9.09 -2.23 7.15
N LYS A 219 -8.42 -3.38 7.16
CA LYS A 219 -7.64 -3.87 8.31
C LYS A 219 -6.42 -2.97 8.50
N LEU A 220 -5.99 -2.85 9.75
CA LEU A 220 -4.80 -2.09 10.10
C LEU A 220 -3.63 -3.02 10.39
N ALA A 221 -2.48 -2.71 9.76
CA ALA A 221 -1.18 -3.28 10.07
C ALA A 221 -0.24 -2.16 10.54
N ILE A 222 0.56 -2.45 11.56
CA ILE A 222 1.52 -1.53 12.16
C ILE A 222 2.93 -2.03 11.89
N SER A 223 3.74 -1.24 11.22
CA SER A 223 5.18 -1.50 11.06
C SER A 223 5.90 -1.19 12.38
N LEU A 224 6.03 -2.22 13.22
CA LEU A 224 6.65 -2.10 14.54
C LEU A 224 8.18 -2.05 14.43
N ASN A 225 8.78 -3.08 13.87
CA ASN A 225 10.19 -3.25 13.46
C ASN A 225 11.24 -3.06 14.58
N ALA A 226 10.84 -2.79 15.80
CA ALA A 226 11.72 -2.63 16.95
C ALA A 226 11.01 -3.04 18.24
N SER A 227 11.79 -3.34 19.27
CA SER A 227 11.30 -3.80 20.56
C SER A 227 11.35 -2.74 21.67
N ASN A 228 11.97 -1.60 21.39
CA ASN A 228 12.09 -0.43 22.28
C ASN A 228 12.28 0.86 21.46
N ASP A 229 12.17 2.03 22.10
CA ASP A 229 12.25 3.32 21.43
C ASP A 229 13.65 3.61 20.88
N GLU A 230 14.72 3.26 21.58
CA GLU A 230 16.10 3.47 21.13
C GLU A 230 16.36 2.75 19.80
N GLN A 231 15.98 1.52 19.71
CA GLN A 231 16.07 0.69 18.51
C GLN A 231 15.20 1.27 17.39
N ARG A 232 13.97 1.69 17.74
CA ARG A 232 13.03 2.22 16.77
C ARG A 232 13.43 3.59 16.24
N ASP A 233 14.02 4.46 17.08
CA ASP A 233 14.60 5.75 16.68
C ASP A 233 15.72 5.58 15.65
N ALA A 234 16.53 4.54 15.81
CA ALA A 234 17.63 4.22 14.90
C ALA A 234 17.15 3.65 13.56
N LEU A 235 16.04 2.90 13.55
CA LEU A 235 15.52 2.24 12.34
C LEU A 235 14.41 3.03 11.64
N MET A 236 13.62 3.77 12.40
CA MET A 236 12.44 4.48 11.95
C MET A 236 12.34 5.84 12.66
N PRO A 237 12.98 6.90 12.13
CA PRO A 237 13.03 8.21 12.78
C PRO A 237 11.70 8.84 13.14
N ILE A 238 10.60 8.39 12.52
CA ILE A 238 9.23 8.78 12.87
C ILE A 238 8.89 8.50 14.34
N ASN A 239 9.58 7.55 14.99
CA ASN A 239 9.40 7.22 16.38
C ASN A 239 9.69 8.39 17.32
N LYS A 240 10.64 9.27 16.95
CA LYS A 240 10.95 10.51 17.72
C LYS A 240 9.73 11.41 17.82
N LYS A 241 8.83 11.38 16.83
CA LYS A 241 7.58 12.14 16.82
C LYS A 241 6.45 11.36 17.49
N TYR A 242 6.40 10.05 17.29
CA TYR A 242 5.37 9.15 17.81
C TYR A 242 6.04 7.95 18.49
N PRO A 243 6.53 8.09 19.74
CA PRO A 243 7.20 7.01 20.46
C PRO A 243 6.26 5.83 20.70
N LEU A 244 6.84 4.67 21.01
CA LEU A 244 6.10 3.42 21.20
C LEU A 244 4.96 3.55 22.20
N SER A 245 5.12 4.35 23.25
CA SER A 245 4.05 4.58 24.24
C SER A 245 2.81 5.22 23.61
N MET A 246 2.97 6.22 22.75
CA MET A 246 1.87 6.85 22.03
C MET A 246 1.25 5.89 21.02
N LEU A 247 2.09 5.18 20.25
CA LEU A 247 1.65 4.22 19.27
C LEU A 247 0.83 3.09 19.90
N MET A 248 1.33 2.49 21.00
CA MET A 248 0.62 1.41 21.69
C MET A 248 -0.70 1.90 22.30
N ASN A 249 -0.75 3.15 22.80
CA ASN A 249 -2.00 3.73 23.28
C ASN A 249 -3.03 3.89 22.15
N ALA A 250 -2.64 4.44 20.99
CA ALA A 250 -3.52 4.51 19.83
C ALA A 250 -4.01 3.13 19.36
N CYS A 251 -3.13 2.12 19.39
CA CYS A 251 -3.49 0.74 19.09
C CYS A 251 -4.49 0.14 20.11
N LYS A 252 -4.36 0.47 21.39
CA LYS A 252 -5.26 0.02 22.44
C LYS A 252 -6.67 0.58 22.30
N GLU A 253 -6.78 1.84 21.91
CA GLU A 253 -8.05 2.53 21.69
C GLU A 253 -8.68 2.23 20.32
N TYR A 254 -7.94 1.61 19.40
CA TYR A 254 -8.43 1.32 18.05
C TYR A 254 -9.60 0.32 18.07
N PRO A 255 -10.78 0.66 17.49
CA PRO A 255 -11.98 -0.16 17.58
C PRO A 255 -11.91 -1.36 16.63
N LEU A 256 -11.55 -2.52 17.13
CA LEU A 256 -11.50 -3.75 16.36
C LEU A 256 -12.90 -4.36 16.19
N ARG A 257 -13.16 -4.88 14.98
CA ARG A 257 -14.32 -5.74 14.73
C ARG A 257 -14.07 -7.12 15.37
N THR A 258 -15.13 -7.88 15.63
CA THR A 258 -15.04 -9.19 16.31
C THR A 258 -14.09 -10.21 15.64
N TRP A 259 -13.92 -10.11 14.34
CA TRP A 259 -13.04 -10.98 13.54
C TRP A 259 -11.67 -10.36 13.25
N GLU A 260 -11.41 -9.13 13.70
CA GLU A 260 -10.23 -8.35 13.34
C GLU A 260 -9.11 -8.49 14.36
N HIS A 261 -7.89 -8.48 13.88
CA HIS A 261 -6.68 -8.41 14.69
C HIS A 261 -5.86 -7.22 14.23
N LEU A 262 -5.26 -6.49 15.15
CA LEU A 262 -4.13 -5.62 14.81
C LEU A 262 -2.97 -6.52 14.37
N THR A 263 -2.44 -6.23 13.19
CA THR A 263 -1.29 -6.95 12.67
C THR A 263 -0.04 -6.11 12.92
N PHE A 264 0.97 -6.68 13.55
CA PHE A 264 2.26 -6.04 13.71
C PHE A 264 3.25 -6.67 12.73
N GLU A 265 3.77 -5.85 11.81
CA GLU A 265 4.80 -6.25 10.88
C GLU A 265 6.16 -5.99 11.53
N TYR A 266 7.04 -6.98 11.50
CA TYR A 266 8.35 -6.92 12.13
C TYR A 266 9.40 -7.44 11.16
N VAL A 267 10.14 -6.52 10.53
CA VAL A 267 11.26 -6.84 9.65
C VAL A 267 12.44 -7.28 10.51
N MET A 268 12.92 -8.50 10.30
CA MET A 268 14.00 -9.11 11.05
C MET A 268 15.34 -8.70 10.46
N LEU A 269 16.11 -7.92 11.21
CA LEU A 269 17.43 -7.40 10.82
C LEU A 269 18.49 -8.07 11.68
N GLY A 270 19.33 -8.90 11.05
CA GLY A 270 20.31 -9.75 11.73
C GLY A 270 21.28 -8.98 12.63
N GLY A 271 21.25 -9.29 13.92
CA GLY A 271 22.07 -8.67 14.94
C GLY A 271 21.63 -7.29 15.41
N MET A 272 20.46 -6.80 14.95
CA MET A 272 19.93 -5.50 15.36
C MET A 272 18.66 -5.59 16.20
N ASN A 273 17.67 -6.31 15.74
CA ASN A 273 16.35 -6.38 16.38
C ASN A 273 15.81 -7.82 16.51
N ASP A 274 16.68 -8.82 16.32
CA ASP A 274 16.32 -10.24 16.17
C ASP A 274 16.69 -11.12 17.37
N SER A 275 17.07 -10.52 18.51
CA SER A 275 17.47 -11.28 19.69
C SER A 275 16.27 -11.86 20.44
N ALA A 276 16.52 -12.91 21.24
CA ALA A 276 15.50 -13.48 22.14
C ALA A 276 14.95 -12.42 23.13
N ASP A 277 15.79 -11.45 23.54
CA ASP A 277 15.35 -10.36 24.41
C ASP A 277 14.45 -9.35 23.66
N ASP A 278 14.69 -9.15 22.37
CA ASP A 278 13.77 -8.38 21.53
C ASP A 278 12.40 -9.05 21.49
N ALA A 279 12.34 -10.36 21.25
CA ALA A 279 11.09 -11.10 21.25
C ALA A 279 10.33 -10.95 22.58
N ARG A 280 11.03 -11.06 23.73
CA ARG A 280 10.45 -10.88 25.07
C ARG A 280 9.95 -9.44 25.28
N ARG A 281 10.66 -8.42 24.75
CA ARG A 281 10.21 -7.03 24.81
C ARG A 281 8.96 -6.82 23.95
N VAL A 282 8.90 -7.37 22.73
CA VAL A 282 7.71 -7.33 21.86
C VAL A 282 6.50 -7.96 22.56
N VAL A 283 6.66 -9.11 23.22
CA VAL A 283 5.58 -9.71 24.04
C VAL A 283 5.05 -8.71 25.07
N ARG A 284 5.94 -8.04 25.80
CA ARG A 284 5.54 -7.05 26.83
C ARG A 284 4.84 -5.83 26.22
N LEU A 285 5.31 -5.34 25.06
CA LEU A 285 4.68 -4.23 24.35
C LEU A 285 3.26 -4.56 23.91
N LEU A 286 3.04 -5.78 23.43
CA LEU A 286 1.74 -6.20 22.89
C LEU A 286 0.76 -6.73 23.96
N ALA A 287 1.23 -7.06 25.17
CA ALA A 287 0.41 -7.63 26.24
C ALA A 287 -0.83 -6.78 26.62
N PRO A 288 -0.82 -5.43 26.59
CA PRO A 288 -2.00 -4.63 26.88
C PRO A 288 -3.07 -4.65 25.79
N LEU A 289 -2.78 -5.18 24.61
CA LEU A 289 -3.67 -5.15 23.44
C LEU A 289 -4.56 -6.40 23.40
N LYS A 290 -5.82 -6.23 23.01
CA LYS A 290 -6.84 -7.30 23.09
C LYS A 290 -6.69 -8.39 22.03
N SER A 291 -6.32 -8.02 20.81
CA SER A 291 -6.33 -8.94 19.67
C SER A 291 -5.22 -8.57 18.71
N VAL A 292 -4.13 -9.30 18.76
CA VAL A 292 -2.92 -9.01 17.99
C VAL A 292 -2.42 -10.24 17.27
N LYS A 293 -1.66 -10.04 16.21
CA LYS A 293 -0.79 -11.02 15.59
C LYS A 293 0.47 -10.35 15.07
N VAL A 294 1.55 -11.10 14.99
CA VAL A 294 2.84 -10.62 14.48
C VAL A 294 3.18 -11.35 13.18
N ASN A 295 3.56 -10.60 12.17
CA ASN A 295 4.18 -11.13 10.97
C ASN A 295 5.68 -10.83 11.03
N LEU A 296 6.50 -11.84 11.18
CA LEU A 296 7.95 -11.74 11.08
C LEU A 296 8.34 -11.78 9.60
N ILE A 297 9.03 -10.76 9.14
CA ILE A 297 9.44 -10.63 7.75
C ILE A 297 10.96 -10.70 7.71
N PRO A 298 11.55 -11.81 7.22
CA PRO A 298 12.98 -11.85 6.95
C PRO A 298 13.34 -10.67 6.05
N TRP A 299 14.41 -9.96 6.37
CA TRP A 299 14.82 -8.81 5.58
C TRP A 299 15.12 -9.21 4.14
N ASN A 300 14.69 -8.40 3.20
CA ASN A 300 14.92 -8.65 1.79
C ASN A 300 16.22 -7.93 1.37
N PRO A 301 17.26 -8.68 0.94
CA PRO A 301 18.54 -8.09 0.57
C PRO A 301 18.40 -6.99 -0.48
N GLY A 302 19.25 -5.98 -0.37
CA GLY A 302 19.35 -4.84 -1.27
C GLY A 302 20.65 -4.10 -1.03
N GLU A 303 20.80 -2.89 -1.53
CA GLU A 303 22.00 -2.08 -1.40
C GLU A 303 22.20 -1.46 0.00
N LEU A 304 21.30 -1.74 0.95
CA LEU A 304 21.37 -1.21 2.31
C LEU A 304 22.29 -2.06 3.20
N PRO A 305 22.97 -1.47 4.20
CA PRO A 305 23.98 -2.13 5.02
C PRO A 305 23.39 -3.01 6.13
N TYR A 306 22.33 -3.76 5.82
CA TYR A 306 21.71 -4.70 6.74
C TYR A 306 21.97 -6.14 6.27
N ARG A 307 21.69 -7.09 7.15
CA ARG A 307 21.82 -8.52 6.86
C ARG A 307 20.58 -9.29 7.32
N ASP A 308 20.34 -10.42 6.70
CA ASP A 308 19.28 -11.34 7.10
C ASP A 308 19.54 -11.90 8.49
N SER A 309 18.47 -12.13 9.24
CA SER A 309 18.49 -13.02 10.40
C SER A 309 18.58 -14.47 9.95
N SER A 310 19.30 -15.32 10.69
CA SER A 310 19.34 -16.74 10.36
C SER A 310 17.97 -17.40 10.57
N PRO A 311 17.65 -18.48 9.85
CA PRO A 311 16.39 -19.22 10.03
C PRO A 311 16.15 -19.67 11.47
N GLU A 312 17.21 -20.07 12.18
CA GLU A 312 17.15 -20.50 13.58
C GLU A 312 16.76 -19.33 14.49
N ARG A 313 17.33 -18.15 14.23
CA ARG A 313 17.02 -16.93 14.98
C ARG A 313 15.57 -16.48 14.74
N ILE A 314 15.10 -16.55 13.52
CA ILE A 314 13.71 -16.23 13.16
C ILE A 314 12.76 -17.18 13.86
N GLU A 315 13.06 -18.47 13.86
CA GLU A 315 12.22 -19.47 14.49
C GLU A 315 12.25 -19.37 16.04
N GLU A 316 13.41 -19.10 16.65
CA GLU A 316 13.52 -18.82 18.08
C GLU A 316 12.64 -17.63 18.48
N PHE A 317 12.73 -16.52 17.71
CA PHE A 317 11.93 -15.33 17.93
C PHE A 317 10.42 -15.64 17.84
N ARG A 318 10.02 -16.34 16.77
CA ARG A 318 8.63 -16.77 16.56
C ARG A 318 8.13 -17.63 17.73
N GLN A 319 8.92 -18.60 18.16
CA GLN A 319 8.55 -19.52 19.24
C GLN A 319 8.35 -18.78 20.56
N ILE A 320 9.23 -17.82 20.89
CA ILE A 320 9.10 -16.99 22.10
C ILE A 320 7.77 -16.20 22.09
N LEU A 321 7.35 -15.66 20.93
CA LEU A 321 6.06 -14.99 20.80
C LEU A 321 4.89 -15.94 21.04
N VAL A 322 4.91 -17.10 20.37
CA VAL A 322 3.83 -18.08 20.41
C VAL A 322 3.69 -18.69 21.82
N ASP A 323 4.79 -19.05 22.47
CA ASP A 323 4.80 -19.60 23.85
C ASP A 323 4.22 -18.61 24.88
N ARG A 324 4.21 -17.32 24.54
CA ARG A 324 3.64 -16.25 25.38
C ARG A 324 2.24 -15.81 24.92
N GLY A 325 1.59 -16.59 24.03
CA GLY A 325 0.23 -16.36 23.57
C GLY A 325 0.08 -15.26 22.51
N VAL A 326 1.18 -14.81 21.88
CA VAL A 326 1.15 -13.88 20.76
C VAL A 326 1.22 -14.67 19.44
N PRO A 327 0.13 -14.77 18.67
CA PRO A 327 0.15 -15.44 17.37
C PRO A 327 1.21 -14.81 16.45
N ALA A 328 2.15 -15.60 15.97
CA ALA A 328 3.23 -15.14 15.10
C ALA A 328 3.43 -16.06 13.90
N SER A 329 3.63 -15.47 12.73
CA SER A 329 3.93 -16.20 11.49
C SER A 329 5.11 -15.57 10.78
N VAL A 330 5.92 -16.40 10.10
CA VAL A 330 6.98 -15.92 9.23
C VAL A 330 6.40 -15.70 7.83
N ARG A 331 6.62 -14.52 7.27
CA ARG A 331 6.18 -14.15 5.93
C ARG A 331 7.38 -13.94 5.02
N TYR A 332 7.65 -14.92 4.20
CA TYR A 332 8.63 -14.76 3.13
C TYR A 332 8.04 -13.92 2.00
N SER A 333 8.78 -12.90 1.60
CA SER A 333 8.37 -12.02 0.50
C SER A 333 8.43 -12.76 -0.84
N ARG A 334 7.49 -12.42 -1.71
CA ARG A 334 7.44 -12.89 -3.10
C ARG A 334 8.11 -11.89 -4.03
N GLY A 335 8.48 -12.36 -5.24
CA GLY A 335 9.10 -11.50 -6.25
C GLY A 335 10.48 -10.96 -5.86
N ARG A 336 11.23 -11.67 -5.02
CA ARG A 336 12.57 -11.22 -4.55
C ARG A 336 13.57 -11.09 -5.69
N ASP A 337 13.48 -11.96 -6.69
CA ASP A 337 14.32 -12.00 -7.90
C ASP A 337 14.09 -10.81 -8.84
N VAL A 338 12.97 -10.14 -8.72
CA VAL A 338 12.61 -8.94 -9.50
C VAL A 338 12.48 -7.68 -8.64
N MET A 339 13.08 -7.67 -7.44
CA MET A 339 13.03 -6.55 -6.50
C MET A 339 11.59 -6.09 -6.17
N ALA A 340 10.66 -7.04 -6.06
CA ALA A 340 9.24 -6.78 -5.78
C ALA A 340 8.88 -6.98 -4.30
N ALA A 341 9.83 -7.38 -3.46
CA ALA A 341 9.60 -7.66 -2.05
C ALA A 341 9.43 -6.38 -1.21
N CYS A 342 8.88 -6.56 -0.01
CA CYS A 342 8.70 -5.45 0.94
C CYS A 342 10.01 -4.70 1.18
N GLY A 343 9.96 -3.37 1.09
CA GLY A 343 11.12 -2.49 1.25
C GLY A 343 12.04 -2.37 0.03
N GLN A 344 11.77 -3.10 -1.05
CA GLN A 344 12.61 -3.11 -2.27
C GLN A 344 12.11 -2.19 -3.39
N LEU A 345 10.87 -1.68 -3.33
CA LEU A 345 10.29 -0.82 -4.37
C LEU A 345 10.98 0.55 -4.36
N ALA A 346 11.88 0.77 -5.30
CA ALA A 346 12.70 1.98 -5.38
C ALA A 346 12.96 2.43 -6.81
N LEU A 347 12.08 2.04 -7.75
CA LEU A 347 12.21 2.36 -9.17
C LEU A 347 13.52 1.82 -9.80
N LEU A 348 14.03 0.71 -9.26
CA LEU A 348 15.24 0.08 -9.76
C LEU A 348 14.96 -0.75 -11.02
N GLN A 349 15.89 -0.72 -11.97
CA GLN A 349 15.94 -1.69 -13.05
C GLN A 349 16.43 -3.05 -12.52
N ILE A 350 16.22 -4.15 -13.28
CA ILE A 350 16.62 -5.51 -12.85
C ILE A 350 18.13 -5.60 -12.59
N ASP A 351 18.92 -4.80 -13.29
CA ASP A 351 20.38 -4.69 -13.15
C ASP A 351 20.83 -3.83 -11.96
N GLY A 352 19.89 -3.37 -11.10
CA GLY A 352 20.19 -2.61 -9.88
C GLY A 352 20.46 -1.13 -10.10
N ALA A 353 20.47 -0.63 -11.34
CA ALA A 353 20.63 0.80 -11.59
C ALA A 353 19.32 1.55 -11.29
N PRO A 354 19.35 2.63 -10.48
CA PRO A 354 18.16 3.44 -10.26
C PRO A 354 17.73 4.08 -11.58
N LEU A 355 16.42 4.04 -11.86
CA LEU A 355 15.84 4.94 -12.86
C LEU A 355 16.20 6.35 -12.44
N SER A 356 16.87 7.09 -13.30
CA SER A 356 17.34 8.44 -13.02
C SER A 356 16.17 9.32 -12.53
N VAL A 357 16.02 9.42 -11.22
CA VAL A 357 15.20 10.45 -10.59
C VAL A 357 16.00 11.73 -10.74
N VAL A 358 15.65 12.54 -11.73
CA VAL A 358 16.26 13.83 -11.94
C VAL A 358 16.13 14.63 -10.65
N GLY A 359 17.20 14.76 -9.87
CA GLY A 359 17.29 15.77 -8.84
C GLY A 359 17.73 15.43 -7.41
N ARG A 360 18.53 14.39 -7.16
CA ARG A 360 19.41 14.41 -5.97
C ARG A 360 20.83 14.04 -6.36
N PRO A 361 21.86 14.82 -5.94
CA PRO A 361 23.23 14.34 -5.88
C PRO A 361 23.28 13.21 -4.87
N THR A 362 23.95 12.11 -5.20
CA THR A 362 24.34 11.07 -4.26
C THR A 362 25.29 11.68 -3.22
N GLU A 363 24.74 12.22 -2.15
CA GLU A 363 25.55 12.50 -0.97
C GLU A 363 25.89 11.14 -0.34
N SER A 364 27.18 10.88 -0.31
CA SER A 364 27.84 9.73 0.27
C SER A 364 27.20 9.32 1.60
N VAL A 365 26.81 8.07 1.70
CA VAL A 365 26.48 7.37 2.94
C VAL A 365 27.55 7.73 4.00
N ARG A 366 27.16 8.48 5.02
CA ARG A 366 28.03 8.68 6.18
C ARG A 366 28.23 7.34 6.84
N ARG A 367 29.44 6.83 6.74
CA ARG A 367 29.91 5.65 7.46
C ARG A 367 29.80 5.96 8.95
N PHE A 368 28.96 5.22 9.64
CA PHE A 368 29.06 5.13 11.10
C PHE A 368 30.25 4.21 11.40
N SER A 369 31.31 4.82 11.90
CA SER A 369 32.40 4.17 12.61
C SER A 369 32.01 4.03 14.08
#